data_e859de9fc7618c294957969a1c8ee92f
#
_entry.id   e859de9fc7618c294957969a1c8ee92f
#
_cell.length_a   1.000
_cell.length_b   1.000
_cell.length_c   1.000
_cell.angle_alpha   90.00
_cell.angle_beta   90.00
_cell.angle_gamma   90.00
#
_symmetry.space_group_name_H-M   'P 1'
#
loop_
_entity.id
_entity.type
_entity.pdbx_description
1 polymer ?
#
loop_
_entity_poly.entity_id
_entity_poly.type
_entity_poly.pdbx_seq_one_letter_code
_entity_poly.pdbx_strand_id
1 'polypeptide(L)'
;MEEEDFLSAELEIVPAGKARDCGIDRSMILAYGQDDRVCAFTSLFAILEAEEVTRTACCLLVDKEEIGSTGASGMTSRFFENAVAEYILLNEGIEYNDIVLRRTLANSKMLSSDVSAGFDPMYEDVYEKKNAAFLACGPVFNKYTGSGGKSGSNDANPEYVAQLRKIMEDAKVHFQTAELGR
;
A
#
# COMPACT_ATOMS: atom_id res chain seq x y z
N MET A 1 24.35 23.11 11.71
CA MET A 1 23.57 23.39 10.48
C MET A 1 24.13 24.67 9.90
N GLU A 2 24.70 24.58 8.74
CA GLU A 2 25.29 25.72 8.05
C GLU A 2 24.23 26.37 7.15
N GLU A 3 24.52 27.57 6.65
CA GLU A 3 23.58 28.30 5.78
C GLU A 3 23.26 27.53 4.49
N GLU A 4 24.27 26.88 3.93
CA GLU A 4 24.15 26.03 2.74
C GLU A 4 23.21 24.83 2.93
N ASP A 5 23.20 24.23 4.13
CA ASP A 5 22.27 23.16 4.47
C ASP A 5 20.82 23.62 4.39
N PHE A 6 20.57 24.84 4.89
CA PHE A 6 19.23 25.42 4.86
C PHE A 6 18.81 25.85 3.45
N LEU A 7 19.74 26.40 2.66
CA LEU A 7 19.45 26.83 1.28
C LEU A 7 19.13 25.65 0.34
N SER A 8 19.64 24.47 0.63
CA SER A 8 19.39 23.24 -0.12
C SER A 8 18.31 22.34 0.49
N ALA A 9 17.74 22.73 1.63
CA ALA A 9 16.73 21.95 2.33
C ALA A 9 15.39 21.92 1.58
N GLU A 10 14.73 20.79 1.58
CA GLU A 10 13.33 20.65 1.24
C GLU A 10 12.49 20.88 2.50
N LEU A 11 11.61 21.87 2.47
CA LEU A 11 10.80 22.28 3.62
C LEU A 11 9.33 22.07 3.32
N GLU A 12 8.65 21.30 4.17
CA GLU A 12 7.23 21.06 4.08
C GLU A 12 6.49 21.67 5.27
N ILE A 13 5.43 22.44 4.98
CA ILE A 13 4.55 23.01 5.99
C ILE A 13 3.32 22.13 6.11
N VAL A 14 3.17 21.49 7.26
CA VAL A 14 2.11 20.50 7.50
C VAL A 14 1.29 20.86 8.74
N PRO A 15 0.02 20.41 8.87
CA PRO A 15 -0.77 20.57 10.08
C PRO A 15 -0.08 19.99 11.31
N ALA A 16 0.03 20.77 12.39
CA ALA A 16 0.66 20.35 13.64
C ALA A 16 -0.31 19.72 14.65
N GLY A 17 -1.57 19.57 14.30
CA GLY A 17 -2.60 19.04 15.19
C GLY A 17 -2.38 17.56 15.53
N LYS A 18 -2.64 17.19 16.79
CA LYS A 18 -2.64 15.79 17.21
C LYS A 18 -3.86 15.05 16.67
N ALA A 19 -3.76 13.71 16.59
CA ALA A 19 -4.92 12.84 16.37
C ALA A 19 -6.00 13.11 17.43
N ARG A 20 -7.27 13.11 17.02
CA ARG A 20 -8.42 13.36 17.88
C ARG A 20 -9.64 12.56 17.44
N ASP A 21 -10.55 12.35 18.36
CA ASP A 21 -11.84 11.74 18.08
C ASP A 21 -12.62 12.58 17.04
N CYS A 22 -13.32 11.89 16.16
CA CYS A 22 -14.19 12.45 15.14
C CYS A 22 -15.56 11.79 15.18
N GLY A 23 -16.59 12.56 14.86
CA GLY A 23 -17.99 12.14 14.96
C GLY A 23 -18.59 12.44 16.34
N ILE A 24 -19.92 12.51 16.40
CA ILE A 24 -20.67 12.77 17.64
C ILE A 24 -20.46 11.63 18.64
N ASP A 25 -20.37 10.42 18.13
CA ASP A 25 -20.16 9.17 18.88
C ASP A 25 -18.67 8.82 19.07
N ARG A 26 -17.75 9.65 18.55
CA ARG A 26 -16.30 9.43 18.59
C ARG A 26 -15.87 8.11 17.95
N SER A 27 -16.59 7.65 16.95
CA SER A 27 -16.32 6.36 16.29
C SER A 27 -15.17 6.41 15.29
N MET A 28 -14.67 7.59 14.94
CA MET A 28 -13.60 7.80 13.99
C MET A 28 -12.44 8.59 14.60
N ILE A 29 -11.30 8.54 13.96
CA ILE A 29 -10.09 9.30 14.31
C ILE A 29 -9.79 10.29 13.19
N LEU A 30 -9.67 11.56 13.53
CA LEU A 30 -9.20 12.61 12.63
C LEU A 30 -7.74 12.91 12.91
N ALA A 31 -6.88 12.74 11.93
CA ALA A 31 -5.47 13.04 12.02
C ALA A 31 -4.89 13.41 10.67
N TYR A 32 -3.86 14.26 10.67
CA TYR A 32 -3.04 14.48 9.48
C TYR A 32 -2.20 13.24 9.17
N GLY A 33 -2.11 12.89 7.89
CA GLY A 33 -1.28 11.79 7.41
C GLY A 33 -1.84 10.40 7.70
N GLN A 34 -3.15 10.26 7.89
CA GLN A 34 -3.84 8.96 7.87
C GLN A 34 -3.58 8.22 6.56
N ASP A 35 -3.63 8.95 5.47
CA ASP A 35 -3.10 8.55 4.20
C ASP A 35 -1.58 8.87 4.16
N ASP A 36 -0.66 7.91 4.13
CA ASP A 36 -0.92 6.46 4.17
C ASP A 36 -0.34 5.80 5.44
N ARG A 37 -0.19 6.58 6.54
CA ARG A 37 0.44 6.07 7.78
C ARG A 37 -0.30 4.87 8.38
N VAL A 38 -1.61 4.82 8.26
CA VAL A 38 -2.38 3.69 8.80
C VAL A 38 -2.00 2.39 8.10
N CYS A 39 -1.82 2.42 6.78
CA CYS A 39 -1.40 1.25 6.01
C CYS A 39 0.09 0.94 6.19
N ALA A 40 0.94 1.96 6.26
CA ALA A 40 2.36 1.81 6.53
C ALA A 40 2.61 1.13 7.88
N PHE A 41 1.94 1.57 8.95
CA PHE A 41 2.06 0.97 10.28
C PHE A 41 1.55 -0.45 10.32
N THR A 42 0.39 -0.73 9.76
CA THR A 42 -0.16 -2.10 9.75
C THR A 42 0.71 -3.06 8.95
N SER A 43 1.28 -2.63 7.84
CA SER A 43 2.24 -3.40 7.05
C SER A 43 3.52 -3.69 7.82
N LEU A 44 4.06 -2.69 8.53
CA LEU A 44 5.25 -2.86 9.38
C LEU A 44 4.99 -3.84 10.51
N PHE A 45 3.89 -3.68 11.25
CA PHE A 45 3.56 -4.59 12.35
C PHE A 45 3.31 -6.01 11.86
N ALA A 46 2.67 -6.19 10.72
CA ALA A 46 2.44 -7.51 10.15
C ALA A 46 3.76 -8.29 9.90
N ILE A 47 4.81 -7.62 9.44
CA ILE A 47 6.10 -8.29 9.25
C ILE A 47 6.86 -8.49 10.56
N LEU A 48 6.76 -7.56 11.51
CA LEU A 48 7.41 -7.69 12.82
C LEU A 48 6.80 -8.79 13.69
N GLU A 49 5.50 -9.06 13.53
CA GLU A 49 4.78 -10.11 14.25
C GLU A 49 4.82 -11.48 13.56
N ALA A 50 5.40 -11.57 12.36
CA ALA A 50 5.52 -12.83 11.65
C ALA A 50 6.57 -13.73 12.33
N GLU A 51 6.11 -14.79 13.01
CA GLU A 51 7.00 -15.72 13.73
C GLU A 51 7.67 -16.72 12.79
N GLU A 52 6.93 -17.27 11.83
CA GLU A 52 7.43 -18.23 10.86
C GLU A 52 7.10 -17.80 9.43
N VAL A 53 8.12 -17.77 8.59
CA VAL A 53 7.95 -17.47 7.18
C VAL A 53 8.54 -18.60 6.33
N THR A 54 7.75 -19.12 5.42
CA THR A 54 8.19 -20.16 4.47
C THR A 54 8.83 -19.57 3.20
N ARG A 55 8.75 -18.27 3.05
CA ARG A 55 9.30 -17.47 1.94
C ARG A 55 9.86 -16.18 2.50
N THR A 56 10.79 -15.56 1.78
CA THR A 56 11.27 -14.22 2.16
C THR A 56 10.10 -13.25 2.21
N ALA A 57 9.89 -12.65 3.37
CA ALA A 57 8.91 -11.61 3.58
C ALA A 57 9.60 -10.23 3.55
N CYS A 58 8.96 -9.25 2.96
CA CYS A 58 9.50 -7.91 2.82
C CYS A 58 8.38 -6.87 3.05
N CYS A 59 8.65 -5.86 3.85
CA CYS A 59 7.82 -4.67 3.97
C CYS A 59 8.54 -3.51 3.29
N LEU A 60 7.88 -2.89 2.33
CA LEU A 60 8.40 -1.75 1.58
C LEU A 60 7.62 -0.51 1.96
N LEU A 61 8.30 0.45 2.56
CA LEU A 61 7.77 1.78 2.86
C LEU A 61 8.38 2.74 1.86
N VAL A 62 7.62 3.17 0.89
CA VAL A 62 8.08 3.99 -0.23
C VAL A 62 7.55 5.41 -0.13
N ASP A 63 8.24 6.33 -0.78
CA ASP A 63 7.88 7.74 -0.87
C ASP A 63 7.34 8.07 -2.27
N LYS A 64 6.81 9.28 -2.44
CA LYS A 64 6.40 9.84 -3.75
C LYS A 64 5.21 9.13 -4.43
N GLU A 65 4.37 8.43 -3.68
CA GLU A 65 3.16 7.82 -4.24
C GLU A 65 2.25 8.87 -4.89
N GLU A 66 1.98 9.97 -4.21
CA GLU A 66 1.05 11.04 -4.61
C GLU A 66 1.44 11.75 -5.92
N ILE A 67 2.70 11.68 -6.31
CA ILE A 67 3.18 12.22 -7.58
C ILE A 67 3.45 11.13 -8.63
N GLY A 68 2.93 9.92 -8.43
CA GLY A 68 3.04 8.80 -9.36
C GLY A 68 4.22 7.89 -9.08
N SER A 69 4.66 7.77 -7.84
CA SER A 69 5.74 6.88 -7.38
C SER A 69 7.08 7.14 -8.09
N THR A 70 7.33 8.36 -8.52
CA THR A 70 8.52 8.78 -9.27
C THR A 70 9.71 9.07 -8.37
N GLY A 71 10.88 9.33 -8.98
CA GLY A 71 12.10 9.68 -8.26
C GLY A 71 12.85 8.48 -7.69
N ALA A 72 13.94 8.76 -6.97
CA ALA A 72 14.86 7.74 -6.48
C ALA A 72 14.29 6.89 -5.33
N SER A 73 13.34 7.44 -4.57
CA SER A 73 12.68 6.82 -3.42
C SER A 73 11.28 6.27 -3.72
N GLY A 74 10.77 6.49 -4.93
CA GLY A 74 9.46 5.99 -5.37
C GLY A 74 9.49 4.53 -5.80
N MET A 75 8.34 3.90 -5.82
CA MET A 75 8.21 2.48 -6.19
C MET A 75 8.60 2.18 -7.63
N THR A 76 8.53 3.15 -8.54
CA THR A 76 8.96 3.01 -9.93
C THR A 76 10.48 3.11 -10.12
N SER A 77 11.22 3.42 -9.05
CA SER A 77 12.68 3.39 -9.06
C SER A 77 13.24 1.97 -9.18
N ARG A 78 14.52 1.87 -9.48
CA ARG A 78 15.23 0.58 -9.49
C ARG A 78 15.65 0.09 -8.10
N PHE A 79 15.35 0.84 -7.05
CA PHE A 79 15.85 0.55 -5.71
C PHE A 79 15.45 -0.84 -5.24
N PHE A 80 14.15 -1.18 -5.30
CA PHE A 80 13.68 -2.48 -4.84
C PHE A 80 14.22 -3.63 -5.69
N GLU A 81 14.19 -3.49 -7.02
CA GLU A 81 14.72 -4.50 -7.93
C GLU A 81 16.20 -4.77 -7.66
N ASN A 82 17.00 -3.71 -7.48
CA ASN A 82 18.41 -3.82 -7.15
C ASN A 82 18.63 -4.48 -5.77
N ALA A 83 17.83 -4.12 -4.76
CA ALA A 83 17.93 -4.75 -3.44
C ALA A 83 17.65 -6.27 -3.49
N VAL A 84 16.67 -6.69 -4.29
CA VAL A 84 16.41 -8.12 -4.52
C VAL A 84 17.57 -8.80 -5.25
N ALA A 85 18.15 -8.13 -6.24
CA ALA A 85 19.31 -8.64 -6.97
C ALA A 85 20.51 -8.87 -6.04
N GLU A 86 20.82 -7.88 -5.18
CA GLU A 86 21.88 -7.99 -4.17
C GLU A 86 21.60 -9.11 -3.16
N TYR A 87 20.34 -9.22 -2.69
CA TYR A 87 19.96 -10.31 -1.81
C TYR A 87 20.17 -11.69 -2.44
N ILE A 88 19.82 -11.85 -3.71
CA ILE A 88 20.06 -13.10 -4.45
C ILE A 88 21.56 -13.38 -4.55
N LEU A 89 22.36 -12.36 -4.90
CA LEU A 89 23.81 -12.49 -5.04
C LEU A 89 24.49 -12.93 -3.73
N LEU A 90 24.02 -12.40 -2.60
CA LEU A 90 24.56 -12.71 -1.26
C LEU A 90 24.08 -14.06 -0.72
N ASN A 91 23.12 -14.72 -1.38
CA ASN A 91 22.58 -15.97 -0.92
C ASN A 91 23.46 -17.15 -1.41
N GLU A 92 24.02 -17.91 -0.48
CA GLU A 92 24.92 -19.01 -0.80
C GLU A 92 24.21 -20.08 -1.67
N GLY A 93 24.93 -20.56 -2.69
CA GLY A 93 24.45 -21.61 -3.60
C GLY A 93 23.53 -21.14 -4.73
N ILE A 94 23.30 -19.85 -4.86
CA ILE A 94 22.56 -19.25 -5.98
C ILE A 94 23.54 -18.49 -6.86
N GLU A 95 23.67 -18.90 -8.12
CA GLU A 95 24.38 -18.11 -9.12
C GLU A 95 23.45 -17.01 -9.66
N TYR A 96 23.81 -15.76 -9.39
CA TYR A 96 23.02 -14.61 -9.85
C TYR A 96 23.07 -14.46 -11.37
N ASN A 97 21.91 -14.26 -11.97
CA ASN A 97 21.74 -13.72 -13.31
C ASN A 97 20.35 -13.06 -13.44
N ASP A 98 20.14 -12.28 -14.49
CA ASP A 98 18.87 -11.57 -14.70
C ASP A 98 17.64 -12.49 -14.79
N ILE A 99 17.81 -13.73 -15.25
CA ILE A 99 16.70 -14.69 -15.31
C ILE A 99 16.29 -15.13 -13.91
N VAL A 100 17.24 -15.30 -13.00
CA VAL A 100 16.95 -15.64 -11.59
C VAL A 100 16.18 -14.47 -10.94
N LEU A 101 16.63 -13.24 -11.11
CA LEU A 101 15.93 -12.06 -10.61
C LEU A 101 14.48 -11.99 -11.14
N ARG A 102 14.30 -12.10 -12.44
CA ARG A 102 12.97 -12.05 -13.07
C ARG A 102 12.04 -13.16 -12.59
N ARG A 103 12.57 -14.38 -12.42
CA ARG A 103 11.79 -15.50 -11.87
C ARG A 103 11.44 -15.31 -10.40
N THR A 104 12.34 -14.74 -9.61
CA THR A 104 12.09 -14.39 -8.22
C THR A 104 10.94 -13.38 -8.11
N LEU A 105 10.98 -12.32 -8.88
CA LEU A 105 9.91 -11.31 -8.90
C LEU A 105 8.59 -11.90 -9.43
N ALA A 106 8.62 -12.69 -10.50
CA ALA A 106 7.42 -13.32 -11.06
C ALA A 106 6.76 -14.32 -10.11
N ASN A 107 7.54 -14.97 -9.24
CA ASN A 107 7.04 -15.88 -8.20
C ASN A 107 6.68 -15.17 -6.90
N SER A 108 6.90 -13.87 -6.80
CA SER A 108 6.55 -13.08 -5.62
C SER A 108 5.06 -12.69 -5.65
N LYS A 109 4.53 -12.41 -4.48
CA LYS A 109 3.19 -11.85 -4.30
C LYS A 109 3.32 -10.55 -3.55
N MET A 110 2.56 -9.56 -3.94
CA MET A 110 2.58 -8.24 -3.33
C MET A 110 1.16 -7.83 -2.91
N LEU A 111 1.05 -7.28 -1.72
CA LEU A 111 -0.09 -6.47 -1.32
C LEU A 111 0.34 -5.00 -1.44
N SER A 112 -0.35 -4.25 -2.27
CA SER A 112 -0.23 -2.81 -2.30
C SER A 112 -1.21 -2.26 -1.27
N SER A 113 -0.67 -1.71 -0.18
CA SER A 113 -1.44 -1.26 0.95
C SER A 113 -1.54 0.26 0.90
N ASP A 114 -2.76 0.73 0.82
CA ASP A 114 -3.09 2.16 0.68
C ASP A 114 -4.49 2.39 1.26
N VAL A 115 -4.86 3.64 1.50
CA VAL A 115 -6.22 3.97 1.89
C VAL A 115 -7.14 3.97 0.69
N SER A 116 -8.40 3.68 0.90
CA SER A 116 -9.43 3.72 -0.13
C SER A 116 -10.54 4.69 0.26
N ALA A 117 -11.06 5.42 -0.71
CA ALA A 117 -12.19 6.32 -0.50
C ALA A 117 -13.43 5.54 -0.05
N GLY A 118 -13.93 5.82 1.14
CA GLY A 118 -15.22 5.32 1.60
C GLY A 118 -16.37 6.10 0.98
N PHE A 119 -17.49 5.44 0.74
CA PHE A 119 -18.71 6.09 0.25
C PHE A 119 -19.11 7.25 1.17
N ASP A 120 -19.20 8.44 0.59
CA ASP A 120 -19.64 9.64 1.27
C ASP A 120 -21.05 10.04 0.80
N PRO A 121 -22.07 9.98 1.69
CA PRO A 121 -23.44 10.35 1.32
C PRO A 121 -23.61 11.84 0.97
N MET A 122 -22.65 12.71 1.31
CA MET A 122 -22.66 14.13 0.92
C MET A 122 -22.20 14.33 -0.54
N TYR A 123 -21.53 13.33 -1.12
CA TYR A 123 -21.00 13.34 -2.48
C TYR A 123 -21.37 12.06 -3.23
N GLU A 124 -22.60 11.58 -3.04
CA GLU A 124 -23.09 10.31 -3.59
C GLU A 124 -22.97 10.22 -5.12
N ASP A 125 -23.05 11.33 -5.81
CA ASP A 125 -23.01 11.42 -7.28
C ASP A 125 -21.64 11.10 -7.91
N VAL A 126 -20.56 11.11 -7.09
CA VAL A 126 -19.23 10.72 -7.57
C VAL A 126 -18.94 9.23 -7.43
N TYR A 127 -19.83 8.45 -6.82
CA TYR A 127 -19.64 7.03 -6.56
C TYR A 127 -20.61 6.15 -7.37
N GLU A 128 -20.12 5.02 -7.87
CA GLU A 128 -20.97 3.88 -8.18
C GLU A 128 -21.17 3.06 -6.89
N LYS A 129 -22.31 3.21 -6.27
CA LYS A 129 -22.59 2.67 -4.94
C LYS A 129 -22.39 1.16 -4.79
N LYS A 130 -22.56 0.41 -5.89
CA LYS A 130 -22.35 -1.05 -5.88
C LYS A 130 -20.89 -1.45 -5.84
N ASN A 131 -20.00 -0.54 -6.24
CA ASN A 131 -18.56 -0.75 -6.30
C ASN A 131 -17.82 0.00 -5.22
N ALA A 132 -18.51 0.81 -4.42
CA ALA A 132 -17.90 1.62 -3.37
C ALA A 132 -17.58 0.81 -2.12
N ALA A 133 -16.54 1.23 -1.40
CA ALA A 133 -16.26 0.77 -0.05
C ALA A 133 -17.07 1.59 0.98
N PHE A 134 -17.35 1.01 2.13
CA PHE A 134 -18.10 1.66 3.20
C PHE A 134 -17.28 1.67 4.50
N LEU A 135 -17.34 2.78 5.23
CA LEU A 135 -16.70 2.89 6.54
C LEU A 135 -17.27 1.84 7.52
N ALA A 136 -16.45 1.38 8.43
CA ALA A 136 -16.77 0.35 9.43
C ALA A 136 -17.15 -1.05 8.86
N CYS A 137 -16.93 -1.30 7.57
CA CYS A 137 -17.21 -2.59 6.93
C CYS A 137 -15.95 -3.45 6.71
N GLY A 138 -14.88 -3.16 7.44
CA GLY A 138 -13.61 -3.90 7.38
C GLY A 138 -12.67 -3.44 6.27
N PRO A 139 -11.49 -4.04 6.16
CA PRO A 139 -10.55 -3.77 5.09
C PRO A 139 -11.17 -3.99 3.72
N VAL A 140 -10.72 -3.24 2.72
CA VAL A 140 -11.22 -3.34 1.35
C VAL A 140 -10.17 -3.87 0.41
N PHE A 141 -10.53 -4.84 -0.41
CA PHE A 141 -9.75 -5.27 -1.57
C PHE A 141 -10.27 -4.55 -2.81
N ASN A 142 -9.48 -3.62 -3.33
CA ASN A 142 -9.77 -3.00 -4.61
C ASN A 142 -9.26 -3.92 -5.73
N LYS A 143 -10.18 -4.53 -6.44
CA LYS A 143 -9.83 -5.39 -7.57
C LYS A 143 -9.27 -4.58 -8.73
N TYR A 144 -9.86 -3.41 -8.97
CA TYR A 144 -9.47 -2.51 -10.03
C TYR A 144 -9.35 -1.08 -9.49
N THR A 145 -8.26 -0.39 -9.79
CA THR A 145 -7.98 0.95 -9.26
C THR A 145 -7.95 2.06 -10.31
N GLY A 146 -8.24 1.75 -11.55
CA GLY A 146 -8.15 2.71 -12.63
C GLY A 146 -9.48 3.06 -13.28
N SER A 147 -9.63 4.32 -13.63
CA SER A 147 -10.68 4.80 -14.52
C SER A 147 -10.20 6.04 -15.27
N GLY A 148 -10.89 6.39 -16.36
CA GLY A 148 -10.70 7.68 -17.00
C GLY A 148 -9.28 7.94 -17.53
N GLY A 149 -8.59 6.93 -18.04
CA GLY A 149 -7.27 7.08 -18.61
C GLY A 149 -6.12 7.10 -17.60
N LYS A 150 -6.33 6.67 -16.36
CA LYS A 150 -5.22 6.47 -15.41
C LYS A 150 -4.24 5.44 -15.94
N SER A 151 -3.03 5.87 -16.25
CA SER A 151 -1.90 4.99 -16.48
C SER A 151 -1.44 4.41 -15.13
N GLY A 152 -1.11 3.12 -15.11
CA GLY A 152 -0.61 2.46 -13.91
C GLY A 152 -1.69 1.92 -12.97
N SER A 153 -2.96 1.92 -13.39
CA SER A 153 -3.99 1.19 -12.65
C SER A 153 -3.73 -0.31 -12.69
N ASN A 154 -4.09 -1.01 -11.61
CA ASN A 154 -3.95 -2.45 -11.54
C ASN A 154 -5.29 -3.16 -11.74
N ASP A 155 -5.20 -4.39 -12.20
CA ASP A 155 -6.28 -5.38 -12.20
C ASP A 155 -5.79 -6.59 -11.39
N ALA A 156 -6.35 -6.77 -10.20
CA ALA A 156 -5.86 -7.78 -9.27
C ALA A 156 -6.01 -9.20 -9.83
N ASN A 157 -4.95 -9.99 -9.68
CA ASN A 157 -4.94 -11.40 -10.10
C ASN A 157 -6.03 -12.19 -9.35
N PRO A 158 -6.96 -12.87 -10.05
CA PRO A 158 -8.11 -13.51 -9.42
C PRO A 158 -7.73 -14.69 -8.53
N GLU A 159 -6.68 -15.45 -8.85
CA GLU A 159 -6.22 -16.57 -8.01
C GLU A 159 -5.63 -16.03 -6.69
N TYR A 160 -4.94 -14.91 -6.74
CA TYR A 160 -4.41 -14.29 -5.53
C TYR A 160 -5.53 -13.68 -4.68
N VAL A 161 -6.51 -13.01 -5.29
CA VAL A 161 -7.70 -12.52 -4.59
C VAL A 161 -8.44 -13.67 -3.90
N ALA A 162 -8.61 -14.81 -4.56
CA ALA A 162 -9.25 -15.98 -3.96
C ALA A 162 -8.48 -16.50 -2.72
N GLN A 163 -7.14 -16.50 -2.76
CA GLN A 163 -6.31 -16.86 -1.61
C GLN A 163 -6.49 -15.88 -0.44
N LEU A 164 -6.48 -14.58 -0.72
CA LEU A 164 -6.68 -13.55 0.30
C LEU A 164 -8.08 -13.65 0.94
N ARG A 165 -9.12 -13.83 0.14
CA ARG A 165 -10.48 -14.06 0.64
C ARG A 165 -10.53 -15.26 1.59
N LYS A 166 -9.92 -16.38 1.20
CA LYS A 166 -9.86 -17.56 2.07
C LYS A 166 -9.15 -17.28 3.39
N ILE A 167 -8.03 -16.56 3.36
CA ILE A 167 -7.30 -16.17 4.58
C ILE A 167 -8.20 -15.33 5.51
N MET A 168 -8.92 -14.36 4.96
CA MET A 168 -9.82 -13.51 5.74
C MET A 168 -11.00 -14.31 6.32
N GLU A 169 -11.59 -15.20 5.53
CA GLU A 169 -12.69 -16.07 5.95
C GLU A 169 -12.25 -17.02 7.07
N ASP A 170 -11.10 -17.69 6.92
CA ASP A 170 -10.53 -18.60 7.93
C ASP A 170 -10.21 -17.85 9.23
N ALA A 171 -9.72 -16.62 9.14
CA ALA A 171 -9.42 -15.76 10.28
C ALA A 171 -10.68 -15.06 10.85
N LYS A 172 -11.84 -15.22 10.22
CA LYS A 172 -13.10 -14.54 10.58
C LYS A 172 -12.99 -13.01 10.60
N VAL A 173 -12.18 -12.47 9.70
CA VAL A 173 -12.02 -11.03 9.49
C VAL A 173 -13.04 -10.57 8.45
N HIS A 174 -13.90 -9.63 8.84
CA HIS A 174 -14.78 -8.99 7.88
C HIS A 174 -13.98 -8.16 6.88
N PHE A 175 -14.30 -8.29 5.62
CA PHE A 175 -13.69 -7.53 4.54
C PHE A 175 -14.73 -7.20 3.46
N GLN A 176 -14.40 -6.28 2.63
CA GLN A 176 -15.23 -5.92 1.47
C GLN A 176 -14.37 -5.88 0.20
N THR A 177 -15.03 -5.93 -0.94
CA THR A 177 -14.40 -5.74 -2.24
C THR A 177 -15.01 -4.52 -2.90
N ALA A 178 -14.17 -3.71 -3.51
CA ALA A 178 -14.59 -2.52 -4.22
C ALA A 178 -13.78 -2.34 -5.51
N GLU A 179 -14.21 -1.40 -6.32
CA GLU A 179 -13.48 -0.94 -7.50
C GLU A 179 -13.44 0.58 -7.47
N LEU A 180 -12.27 1.16 -7.69
CA LEU A 180 -12.10 2.59 -7.84
C LEU A 180 -12.24 2.95 -9.30
N GLY A 181 -13.33 3.57 -9.63
CA GLY A 181 -13.66 3.96 -10.98
C GLY A 181 -15.11 3.68 -11.33
N ARG A 182 -15.55 4.26 -12.42
CA ARG A 182 -16.89 4.06 -12.95
C ARG A 182 -16.91 2.94 -13.98
#